data_4e1b43b6e67de9ffc45f510dc95cdf2a
#
_entry.id   4e1b43b6e67de9ffc45f510dc95cdf2a
#
_cell.length_a   1.000
_cell.length_b   1.000
_cell.length_c   1.000
_cell.angle_alpha   90.00
_cell.angle_beta   90.00
_cell.angle_gamma   90.00
#
_symmetry.space_group_name_H-M   'P 1'
#
loop_
_entity.id
_entity.type
_entity.pdbx_description
1 polymer ?
#
loop_
_entity_poly.entity_id
_entity_poly.type
_entity_poly.pdbx_seq_one_letter_code
_entity_poly.pdbx_strand_id
1 'polypeptide(L)'
;MRKAVFREFGPPEVLKVIECDAPTPTPTQVRIRVHATTVTAAEAAMRRGQPLWGRPIIGFRKPRKRYQTLGSELAGVVDAVGREVKRFREGDEVFGFAGWNIGANAEYFCLPEVASLTPKPSNKSFGQAAATADGATTALYFSH
;
A
#
# COMPACT_ATOMS: atom_id res chain seq x y z
N MET A 1 6.76 -11.26 9.38
CA MET A 1 6.01 -9.99 9.46
C MET A 1 4.54 -10.22 9.69
N ARG A 2 3.86 -9.24 10.25
CA ARG A 2 2.39 -9.24 10.38
C ARG A 2 1.77 -8.46 9.22
N LYS A 3 0.62 -8.91 8.76
CA LYS A 3 -0.22 -8.18 7.78
C LYS A 3 -1.69 -8.44 8.01
N ALA A 4 -2.53 -7.45 7.67
CA ALA A 4 -3.97 -7.59 7.68
C ALA A 4 -4.46 -8.21 6.36
N VAL A 5 -5.25 -9.27 6.45
CA VAL A 5 -5.80 -9.96 5.28
C VAL A 5 -7.30 -10.17 5.42
N PHE A 6 -8.00 -10.21 4.31
CA PHE A 6 -9.38 -10.72 4.22
C PHE A 6 -9.46 -11.76 3.12
N ARG A 7 -10.11 -12.87 3.39
CA ARG A 7 -10.22 -14.02 2.47
C ARG A 7 -11.62 -14.20 1.89
N GLU A 8 -12.56 -13.42 2.40
CA GLU A 8 -13.95 -13.34 1.96
C GLU A 8 -14.41 -11.88 1.99
N PHE A 9 -15.40 -11.56 1.18
CA PHE A 9 -16.03 -10.25 1.21
C PHE A 9 -16.97 -10.15 2.41
N GLY A 10 -16.99 -9.02 3.08
CA GLY A 10 -17.87 -8.86 4.23
C GLY A 10 -17.61 -7.62 5.07
N PRO A 11 -18.15 -7.60 6.29
CA PRO A 11 -17.97 -6.53 7.26
C PRO A 11 -16.54 -6.51 7.83
N PRO A 12 -16.16 -5.53 8.66
CA PRO A 12 -14.79 -5.41 9.20
C PRO A 12 -14.24 -6.67 9.86
N GLU A 13 -15.10 -7.51 10.41
CA GLU A 13 -14.77 -8.73 11.15
C GLU A 13 -14.11 -9.82 10.27
N VAL A 14 -14.21 -9.69 8.94
CA VAL A 14 -13.48 -10.59 8.00
C VAL A 14 -11.98 -10.31 7.96
N LEU A 15 -11.54 -9.15 8.45
CA LEU A 15 -10.12 -8.82 8.55
C LEU A 15 -9.44 -9.64 9.66
N LYS A 16 -8.34 -10.25 9.31
CA LYS A 16 -7.50 -11.02 10.23
C LYS A 16 -6.05 -10.59 10.11
N VAL A 17 -5.38 -10.47 11.23
CA VAL A 17 -3.93 -10.30 11.24
C VAL A 17 -3.27 -11.66 11.18
N ILE A 18 -2.38 -11.86 10.24
CA ILE A 18 -1.61 -13.10 10.09
C ILE A 18 -0.12 -12.82 10.10
N GLU A 19 0.66 -13.82 10.45
CA GLU A 19 2.11 -13.82 10.31
C GLU A 19 2.52 -14.51 9.01
N CYS A 20 3.53 -13.97 8.35
CA CYS A 20 4.13 -14.53 7.14
C CYS A 20 5.56 -14.00 6.96
N ASP A 21 6.31 -14.55 6.03
CA ASP A 21 7.62 -14.04 5.67
C ASP A 21 7.53 -12.64 5.06
N ALA A 22 8.53 -11.81 5.32
CA ALA A 22 8.65 -10.51 4.65
C ALA A 22 8.96 -10.71 3.17
N PRO A 23 8.36 -9.92 2.26
CA PRO A 23 8.61 -10.08 0.85
C PRO A 23 10.06 -9.71 0.51
N THR A 24 10.65 -10.40 -0.44
CA THR A 24 11.96 -10.05 -1.01
C THR A 24 11.75 -9.14 -2.22
N PRO A 25 12.41 -7.98 -2.31
CA PRO A 25 12.27 -7.11 -3.46
C PRO A 25 12.84 -7.76 -4.72
N THR A 26 12.16 -7.62 -5.84
CA THR A 26 12.70 -7.96 -7.15
C THR A 26 13.82 -6.98 -7.53
N PRO A 27 14.60 -7.24 -8.61
CA PRO A 27 15.72 -6.35 -8.98
C PRO A 27 15.37 -4.87 -9.11
N THR A 28 14.13 -4.54 -9.49
CA THR A 28 13.65 -3.15 -9.71
C THR A 28 12.77 -2.61 -8.60
N GLN A 29 12.64 -3.34 -7.49
CA GLN A 29 11.76 -2.96 -6.37
C GLN A 29 12.54 -2.48 -5.16
N VAL A 30 11.90 -1.63 -4.38
CA VAL A 30 12.29 -1.30 -3.01
C VAL A 30 11.35 -2.01 -2.03
N ARG A 31 11.90 -2.50 -0.92
CA ARG A 31 11.10 -2.95 0.22
C ARG A 31 11.04 -1.83 1.26
N ILE A 32 9.84 -1.52 1.69
CA ILE A 32 9.57 -0.45 2.65
C ILE A 32 9.09 -1.10 3.93
N ARG A 33 9.74 -0.76 5.05
CA ARG A 33 9.20 -0.99 6.39
C ARG A 33 8.14 0.08 6.63
N VAL A 34 6.88 -0.33 6.60
CA VAL A 34 5.72 0.57 6.69
C VAL A 34 5.57 1.07 8.13
N HIS A 35 5.57 2.37 8.31
CA HIS A 35 5.32 3.04 9.59
C HIS A 35 3.89 3.56 9.70
N ALA A 36 3.29 3.94 8.57
CA ALA A 36 1.91 4.41 8.51
C ALA A 36 1.27 4.04 7.18
N THR A 37 0.00 3.75 7.22
CA THR A 37 -0.89 3.55 6.07
C THR A 37 -2.23 4.18 6.38
N THR A 38 -3.09 4.33 5.37
CA THR A 38 -4.43 4.87 5.52
C THR A 38 -5.49 3.79 5.36
N VAL A 39 -6.69 4.09 5.80
CA VAL A 39 -7.89 3.30 5.52
C VAL A 39 -8.88 4.17 4.78
N THR A 40 -9.13 3.85 3.51
CA THR A 40 -9.96 4.66 2.62
C THR A 40 -11.36 4.06 2.42
N ALA A 41 -12.30 4.90 1.99
CA ALA A 41 -13.64 4.45 1.62
C ALA A 41 -13.61 3.45 0.45
N ALA A 42 -12.67 3.61 -0.50
CA ALA A 42 -12.47 2.69 -1.61
C ALA A 42 -12.03 1.30 -1.12
N GLU A 43 -11.12 1.24 -0.18
CA GLU A 43 -10.68 -0.02 0.43
C GLU A 43 -11.80 -0.70 1.23
N ALA A 44 -12.59 0.08 1.97
CA ALA A 44 -13.76 -0.43 2.67
C ALA A 44 -14.80 -1.00 1.69
N ALA A 45 -15.01 -0.35 0.54
CA ALA A 45 -15.88 -0.86 -0.52
C ALA A 45 -15.30 -2.16 -1.14
N MET A 46 -14.00 -2.19 -1.43
CA MET A 46 -13.33 -3.38 -1.95
C MET A 46 -13.45 -4.57 -1.00
N ARG A 47 -13.27 -4.36 0.30
CA ARG A 47 -13.47 -5.38 1.33
C ARG A 47 -14.90 -5.94 1.32
N ARG A 48 -15.90 -5.10 1.08
CA ARG A 48 -17.30 -5.53 0.93
C ARG A 48 -17.60 -6.18 -0.43
N GLY A 49 -16.64 -6.18 -1.37
CA GLY A 49 -16.83 -6.66 -2.73
C GLY A 49 -17.70 -5.71 -3.56
N GLN A 50 -17.58 -4.43 -3.33
CA GLN A 50 -18.29 -3.36 -4.04
C GLN A 50 -17.31 -2.45 -4.79
N PRO A 51 -17.75 -1.82 -5.89
CA PRO A 51 -19.03 -2.06 -6.57
C PRO A 51 -19.05 -3.46 -7.23
N LEU A 52 -20.23 -4.01 -7.45
CA LEU A 52 -20.38 -5.38 -7.98
C LEU A 52 -19.73 -5.56 -9.35
N TRP A 53 -19.70 -4.52 -10.18
CA TRP A 53 -19.01 -4.56 -11.48
C TRP A 53 -17.50 -4.67 -11.36
N GLY A 54 -16.91 -4.37 -10.21
CA GLY A 54 -15.48 -4.55 -9.93
C GLY A 54 -15.09 -6.00 -9.59
N ARG A 55 -16.06 -6.87 -9.35
CA ARG A 55 -15.84 -8.28 -9.00
C ARG A 55 -15.02 -9.09 -10.00
N PRO A 56 -15.13 -8.89 -11.30
CA PRO A 56 -14.24 -9.56 -12.26
C PRO A 56 -12.74 -9.25 -12.01
N ILE A 57 -12.43 -8.09 -11.48
CA ILE A 57 -11.05 -7.66 -11.19
C ILE A 57 -10.60 -8.18 -9.82
N ILE A 58 -11.36 -7.87 -8.77
CA ILE A 58 -10.97 -8.17 -7.39
C ILE A 58 -11.28 -9.62 -6.98
N GLY A 59 -12.22 -10.28 -7.65
CA GLY A 59 -12.66 -11.66 -7.40
C GLY A 59 -14.18 -11.78 -7.37
N PHE A 60 -14.75 -12.84 -7.93
CA PHE A 60 -16.21 -13.04 -8.01
C PHE A 60 -16.84 -13.36 -6.66
N ARG A 61 -16.41 -14.46 -6.04
CA ARG A 61 -16.96 -14.96 -4.77
C ARG A 61 -16.09 -14.61 -3.57
N LYS A 62 -14.79 -14.48 -3.81
CA LYS A 62 -13.77 -14.16 -2.79
C LYS A 62 -12.68 -13.30 -3.43
N PRO A 63 -11.95 -12.48 -2.64
CA PRO A 63 -10.87 -11.67 -3.18
C PRO A 63 -9.74 -12.57 -3.72
N ARG A 64 -9.17 -12.19 -4.87
CA ARG A 64 -7.96 -12.82 -5.40
C ARG A 64 -6.80 -12.59 -4.44
N LYS A 65 -5.84 -13.50 -4.37
CA LYS A 65 -4.69 -13.45 -3.44
C LYS A 65 -4.01 -12.07 -3.39
N ARG A 66 -3.81 -11.44 -4.55
CA ARG A 66 -3.15 -10.12 -4.66
C ARG A 66 -3.94 -8.98 -4.01
N TYR A 67 -5.24 -9.14 -3.80
CA TYR A 67 -6.13 -8.12 -3.22
C TYR A 67 -6.57 -8.46 -1.80
N GLN A 68 -6.02 -9.51 -1.20
CA GLN A 68 -6.38 -9.92 0.17
C GLN A 68 -5.74 -9.04 1.25
N THR A 69 -4.73 -8.25 0.92
CA THR A 69 -4.16 -7.21 1.79
C THR A 69 -4.43 -5.86 1.13
N LEU A 70 -5.07 -4.97 1.87
CA LEU A 70 -5.37 -3.62 1.44
C LEU A 70 -4.19 -2.68 1.77
N GLY A 71 -4.39 -1.39 1.58
CA GLY A 71 -3.39 -0.36 1.79
C GLY A 71 -2.86 0.17 0.46
N SER A 72 -3.38 1.33 0.08
CA SER A 72 -3.01 2.03 -1.16
C SER A 72 -2.06 3.20 -0.91
N GLU A 73 -2.06 3.77 0.28
CA GLU A 73 -1.18 4.85 0.69
C GLU A 73 -0.26 4.37 1.81
N LEU A 74 0.96 4.85 1.81
CA LEU A 74 1.94 4.45 2.81
C LEU A 74 2.99 5.53 3.08
N ALA A 75 3.60 5.44 4.25
CA ALA A 75 4.85 6.09 4.57
C ALA A 75 5.71 5.16 5.43
N GLY A 76 6.99 5.16 5.20
CA GLY A 76 7.92 4.27 5.90
C GLY A 76 9.36 4.50 5.51
N VAL A 77 10.20 3.55 5.85
CA VAL A 77 11.64 3.57 5.59
C VAL A 77 12.00 2.44 4.64
N VAL A 78 12.77 2.76 3.61
CA VAL A 78 13.34 1.74 2.71
C VAL A 78 14.32 0.89 3.51
N ASP A 79 14.09 -0.41 3.60
CA ASP A 79 14.95 -1.33 4.36
C ASP A 79 15.70 -2.35 3.48
N ALA A 80 15.32 -2.45 2.21
CA ALA A 80 16.05 -3.22 1.21
C ALA A 80 15.75 -2.70 -0.19
N VAL A 81 16.72 -2.81 -1.09
CA VAL A 81 16.59 -2.39 -2.49
C VAL A 81 17.02 -3.51 -3.43
N GLY A 82 16.33 -3.64 -4.56
CA GLY A 82 16.74 -4.52 -5.65
C GLY A 82 18.02 -4.00 -6.33
N ARG A 83 18.79 -4.90 -6.94
CA ARG A 83 20.10 -4.59 -7.54
C ARG A 83 20.08 -3.55 -8.67
N GLU A 84 18.92 -3.30 -9.28
CA GLU A 84 18.75 -2.36 -10.39
C GLU A 84 18.14 -1.02 -9.95
N VAL A 85 17.77 -0.89 -8.66
CA VAL A 85 17.22 0.33 -8.08
C VAL A 85 18.28 1.42 -8.05
N LYS A 86 17.92 2.62 -8.52
CA LYS A 86 18.82 3.80 -8.61
C LYS A 86 18.31 5.02 -7.85
N ARG A 87 16.97 5.10 -7.64
CA ARG A 87 16.34 6.30 -7.07
C ARG A 87 16.34 6.32 -5.55
N PHE A 88 16.43 5.16 -4.92
CA PHE A 88 16.30 5.00 -3.48
C PHE A 88 17.43 4.13 -2.93
N ARG A 89 17.69 4.29 -1.63
CA ARG A 89 18.66 3.48 -0.88
C ARG A 89 18.09 3.14 0.49
N GLU A 90 18.67 2.14 1.15
CA GLU A 90 18.33 1.78 2.50
C GLU A 90 18.47 2.97 3.46
N GLY A 91 17.49 3.17 4.33
CA GLY A 91 17.42 4.30 5.25
C GLY A 91 16.61 5.49 4.75
N ASP A 92 16.26 5.55 3.47
CA ASP A 92 15.44 6.65 2.94
C ASP A 92 14.04 6.62 3.56
N GLU A 93 13.61 7.74 4.11
CA GLU A 93 12.24 7.95 4.53
C GLU A 93 11.39 8.34 3.32
N VAL A 94 10.35 7.56 3.04
CA VAL A 94 9.53 7.70 1.83
C VAL A 94 8.05 7.69 2.16
N PHE A 95 7.25 8.27 1.28
CA PHE A 95 5.80 8.14 1.28
C PHE A 95 5.28 8.08 -0.15
N GLY A 96 4.07 7.58 -0.34
CA GLY A 96 3.49 7.53 -1.66
C GLY A 96 2.19 6.76 -1.75
N PHE A 97 1.76 6.63 -3.00
CA PHE A 97 0.54 5.94 -3.39
C PHE A 97 0.88 4.70 -4.22
N ALA A 98 0.47 3.55 -3.72
CA ALA A 98 0.77 2.25 -4.36
C ALA A 98 -0.09 1.97 -5.62
N GLY A 99 -1.12 2.79 -5.86
CA GLY A 99 -2.03 2.57 -6.98
C GLY A 99 -2.72 1.21 -6.90
N TRP A 100 -2.66 0.47 -7.99
CA TRP A 100 -3.21 -0.89 -8.06
C TRP A 100 -2.33 -1.97 -7.40
N ASN A 101 -1.12 -1.62 -6.96
CA ASN A 101 -0.24 -2.50 -6.21
C ASN A 101 -0.54 -2.42 -4.71
N ILE A 102 -1.82 -2.53 -4.33
CA ILE A 102 -2.23 -2.48 -2.93
C ILE A 102 -1.57 -3.57 -2.09
N GLY A 103 -1.40 -3.32 -0.80
CA GLY A 103 -0.78 -4.27 0.11
C GLY A 103 -0.06 -3.63 1.30
N ALA A 104 -0.19 -2.31 1.47
CA ALA A 104 0.55 -1.56 2.50
C ALA A 104 0.02 -1.78 3.93
N ASN A 105 -1.13 -2.47 4.12
CA ASN A 105 -1.58 -2.90 5.46
C ASN A 105 -0.76 -4.11 5.95
N ALA A 106 0.55 -3.96 5.95
CA ALA A 106 1.56 -4.94 6.32
C ALA A 106 2.78 -4.23 6.92
N GLU A 107 3.59 -4.93 7.71
CA GLU A 107 4.83 -4.35 8.27
C GLU A 107 5.89 -4.07 7.19
N TYR A 108 5.89 -4.85 6.10
CA TYR A 108 6.79 -4.67 4.95
C TYR A 108 6.02 -4.78 3.64
N PHE A 109 6.37 -3.92 2.71
CA PHE A 109 5.74 -3.88 1.40
C PHE A 109 6.77 -3.56 0.30
N CYS A 110 6.69 -4.27 -0.83
CA CYS A 110 7.57 -4.03 -1.98
C CYS A 110 6.84 -3.27 -3.07
N LEU A 111 7.49 -2.21 -3.58
CA LEU A 111 7.02 -1.42 -4.71
C LEU A 111 8.11 -1.27 -5.76
N PRO A 112 7.77 -1.22 -7.06
CA PRO A 112 8.72 -0.77 -8.09
C PRO A 112 9.24 0.63 -7.77
N GLU A 113 10.52 0.91 -8.03
CA GLU A 113 11.07 2.25 -7.80
C GLU A 113 10.41 3.35 -8.64
N VAL A 114 9.76 2.96 -9.75
CA VAL A 114 8.99 3.87 -10.62
C VAL A 114 7.57 4.14 -10.13
N ALA A 115 7.12 3.49 -9.05
CA ALA A 115 5.84 3.80 -8.43
C ALA A 115 5.79 5.26 -7.94
N SER A 116 4.59 5.72 -7.60
CA SER A 116 4.37 7.06 -7.03
C SER A 116 4.91 7.14 -5.61
N LEU A 117 6.24 7.08 -5.49
CA LEU A 117 7.00 7.07 -4.25
C LEU A 117 7.99 8.25 -4.26
N THR A 118 8.05 8.99 -3.14
CA THR A 118 8.91 10.17 -3.02
C THR A 118 9.48 10.28 -1.61
N PRO A 119 10.61 11.00 -1.41
CA PRO A 119 11.13 11.29 -0.08
C PRO A 119 10.09 11.99 0.80
N LYS A 120 9.99 11.53 2.04
CA LYS A 120 9.09 12.13 3.04
C LYS A 120 9.62 13.52 3.44
N PRO A 121 8.77 14.56 3.48
CA PRO A 121 9.17 15.86 4.03
C PRO A 121 9.65 15.72 5.48
N SER A 122 10.77 16.37 5.82
CA SER A 122 11.37 16.28 7.15
C SER A 122 10.47 16.82 8.27
N ASN A 123 9.60 17.79 7.93
CA ASN A 123 8.66 18.42 8.87
C ASN A 123 7.32 17.68 9.01
N LYS A 124 7.17 16.47 8.45
CA LYS A 124 5.95 15.67 8.53
C LYS A 124 6.24 14.34 9.23
N SER A 125 5.30 13.90 10.07
CA SER A 125 5.30 12.54 10.58
C SER A 125 4.95 11.54 9.47
N PHE A 126 5.25 10.26 9.65
CA PHE A 126 4.84 9.21 8.71
C PHE A 126 3.31 9.19 8.51
N GLY A 127 2.54 9.34 9.58
CA GLY A 127 1.07 9.40 9.49
C GLY A 127 0.58 10.58 8.66
N GLN A 128 1.13 11.77 8.86
CA GLN A 128 0.80 12.95 8.05
C GLN A 128 1.19 12.77 6.58
N ALA A 129 2.36 12.22 6.32
CA ALA A 129 2.84 11.98 4.96
C ALA A 129 1.95 10.94 4.24
N ALA A 130 1.64 9.81 4.88
CA ALA A 130 0.76 8.80 4.31
C ALA A 130 -0.62 9.38 3.96
N ALA A 131 -1.22 10.16 4.87
CA ALA A 131 -2.55 10.74 4.67
C ALA A 131 -2.63 11.80 3.55
N THR A 132 -1.50 12.31 3.09
CA THR A 132 -1.46 13.32 2.00
C THR A 132 -1.17 12.73 0.64
N ALA A 133 -0.77 11.47 0.54
CA ALA A 133 -0.25 10.88 -0.70
C ALA A 133 -1.26 10.93 -1.86
N ASP A 134 -2.48 10.47 -1.66
CA ASP A 134 -3.54 10.53 -2.68
C ASP A 134 -4.34 11.83 -2.59
N GLY A 135 -4.72 12.25 -1.40
CA GLY A 135 -5.55 13.43 -1.19
C GLY A 135 -4.93 14.72 -1.74
N ALA A 136 -3.63 14.95 -1.51
CA ALA A 136 -2.96 16.14 -2.03
C ALA A 136 -2.83 16.11 -3.56
N THR A 137 -2.52 14.95 -4.14
CA THR A 137 -2.41 14.77 -5.58
C THR A 137 -3.76 15.00 -6.27
N THR A 138 -4.82 14.44 -5.71
CA THR A 138 -6.19 14.62 -6.19
C THR A 138 -6.62 16.09 -6.08
N ALA A 139 -6.37 16.74 -4.95
CA ALA A 139 -6.70 18.14 -4.77
C ALA A 139 -5.97 19.05 -5.78
N LEU A 140 -4.69 18.81 -6.02
CA LEU A 140 -3.91 19.55 -7.03
C LEU A 140 -4.47 19.35 -8.44
N TYR A 141 -4.86 18.13 -8.79
CA TYR A 141 -5.42 17.86 -10.13
C TYR A 141 -6.73 18.60 -10.39
N PHE A 142 -7.61 18.70 -9.39
CA PHE A 142 -8.92 19.36 -9.52
C PHE A 142 -8.90 20.87 -9.20
N SER A 143 -7.76 21.44 -8.77
CA SER A 143 -7.60 22.86 -8.47
C SER A 143 -7.14 23.72 -9.67
N HIS A 144 -6.95 23.10 -10.84
CA HIS A 144 -6.53 23.75 -12.08
C HIS A 144 -7.63 23.82 -13.12
#